data_4c2cbb8b98bb022119e5ebe0de3b66f0
#
_entry.id   4c2cbb8b98bb022119e5ebe0de3b66f0
#
_cell.length_a   1.000
_cell.length_b   1.000
_cell.length_c   1.000
_cell.angle_alpha   90.00
_cell.angle_beta   90.00
_cell.angle_gamma   90.00
#
_symmetry.space_group_name_H-M   'P 1'
#
loop_
_entity.id
_entity.type
_entity.pdbx_description
1 polymer ?
#
loop_
_entity_poly.entity_id
_entity_poly.type
_entity_poly.pdbx_seq_one_letter_code
_entity_poly.pdbx_strand_id
1 'polypeptide(L)'
;DEAVIDGLVRNVLRLKFRLGLFENPYVDTSRPSPAFAPAHLAAATRAAEEGTVLLKNTGLLPFGKGVKKIAVVGPMADAPHDQCGTWAPDIRRERSVTPLAALRKLYGDRNVLYAPGLRYTRDRSCEGIAAAVKAAGDADAVLCFVGEEAVMSGEAHSMADLDLKGAQTELIEAVAASGKPVVLVVMAGRPLTIGRERDMADAVLYSFHGGTMAGE
;
A
#
# COMPACT_ATOMS: atom_id res chain seq x y z
N ASP A 1 -31.84 -35.94 9.97
CA ASP A 1 -32.28 -36.90 8.96
C ASP A 1 -31.07 -37.25 8.07
N GLU A 2 -30.75 -38.59 8.02
CA GLU A 2 -29.61 -39.12 7.26
C GLU A 2 -29.70 -38.77 5.77
N ALA A 3 -30.89 -38.79 5.19
CA ALA A 3 -31.11 -38.45 3.79
C ALA A 3 -30.68 -37.00 3.45
N VAL A 4 -30.76 -36.07 4.39
CA VAL A 4 -30.25 -34.67 4.22
C VAL A 4 -28.74 -34.69 4.20
N ILE A 5 -28.11 -35.43 5.11
CA ILE A 5 -26.65 -35.57 5.17
C ILE A 5 -26.13 -36.22 3.89
N ASP A 6 -26.75 -37.30 3.43
CA ASP A 6 -26.42 -37.97 2.18
C ASP A 6 -26.53 -37.03 0.97
N GLY A 7 -27.54 -36.17 0.96
CA GLY A 7 -27.74 -35.18 -0.08
C GLY A 7 -26.57 -34.20 -0.13
N LEU A 8 -26.10 -33.71 1.00
CA LEU A 8 -24.95 -32.80 1.13
C LEU A 8 -23.64 -33.48 0.71
N VAL A 9 -23.40 -34.70 1.22
CA VAL A 9 -22.21 -35.50 0.88
C VAL A 9 -22.16 -35.78 -0.62
N ARG A 10 -23.30 -36.14 -1.23
CA ARG A 10 -23.40 -36.39 -2.68
C ARG A 10 -22.98 -35.21 -3.52
N ASN A 11 -23.27 -33.97 -3.10
CA ASN A 11 -22.84 -32.79 -3.80
C ASN A 11 -21.31 -32.59 -3.77
N VAL A 12 -20.69 -32.83 -2.62
CA VAL A 12 -19.23 -32.77 -2.46
C VAL A 12 -18.55 -33.86 -3.30
N LEU A 13 -19.02 -35.10 -3.20
CA LEU A 13 -18.49 -36.24 -3.97
C LEU A 13 -18.64 -36.04 -5.48
N ARG A 14 -19.77 -35.51 -5.93
CA ARG A 14 -19.99 -35.20 -7.35
C ARG A 14 -18.90 -34.24 -7.89
N LEU A 15 -18.55 -33.22 -7.12
CA LEU A 15 -17.50 -32.32 -7.51
C LEU A 15 -16.14 -33.04 -7.59
N LYS A 16 -15.81 -33.83 -6.58
CA LYS A 16 -14.56 -34.62 -6.54
C LYS A 16 -14.45 -35.58 -7.74
N PHE A 17 -15.52 -36.29 -8.08
CA PHE A 17 -15.55 -37.16 -9.26
C PHE A 17 -15.38 -36.37 -10.57
N ARG A 18 -16.07 -35.22 -10.71
CA ARG A 18 -15.92 -34.38 -11.91
C ARG A 18 -14.51 -33.79 -12.09
N LEU A 19 -13.79 -33.56 -11.00
CA LEU A 19 -12.43 -33.11 -11.01
C LEU A 19 -11.39 -34.24 -11.18
N GLY A 20 -11.81 -35.51 -11.20
CA GLY A 20 -10.93 -36.66 -11.31
C GLY A 20 -10.02 -36.85 -10.09
N LEU A 21 -10.46 -36.39 -8.90
CA LEU A 21 -9.61 -36.40 -7.70
C LEU A 21 -9.43 -37.81 -7.10
N PHE A 22 -10.24 -38.80 -7.51
CA PHE A 22 -10.07 -40.19 -7.08
C PHE A 22 -9.04 -40.91 -7.97
N GLU A 23 -8.93 -40.53 -9.23
CA GLU A 23 -8.00 -41.09 -10.19
C GLU A 23 -6.64 -40.39 -10.13
N ASN A 24 -6.63 -39.06 -9.97
CA ASN A 24 -5.42 -38.26 -9.91
C ASN A 24 -5.59 -37.07 -8.96
N PRO A 25 -5.34 -37.23 -7.63
CA PRO A 25 -5.52 -36.18 -6.63
C PRO A 25 -4.32 -35.21 -6.57
N TYR A 26 -3.23 -35.49 -7.26
CA TYR A 26 -2.00 -34.74 -7.14
C TYR A 26 -1.86 -33.66 -8.21
N VAL A 27 -1.27 -32.52 -7.81
CA VAL A 27 -0.89 -31.47 -8.74
C VAL A 27 0.41 -31.87 -9.47
N ASP A 28 0.46 -31.62 -10.75
CA ASP A 28 1.70 -31.79 -11.54
C ASP A 28 2.69 -30.69 -11.17
N THR A 29 3.67 -31.04 -10.34
CA THR A 29 4.72 -30.13 -9.85
C THR A 29 5.82 -29.87 -10.88
N SER A 30 5.81 -30.55 -12.03
CA SER A 30 6.73 -30.26 -13.13
C SER A 30 6.36 -28.99 -13.88
N ARG A 31 5.14 -28.54 -13.77
CA ARG A 31 4.67 -27.28 -14.37
C ARG A 31 5.17 -26.06 -13.58
N PRO A 32 5.60 -25.00 -14.26
CA PRO A 32 5.92 -23.74 -13.60
C PRO A 32 4.73 -23.25 -12.77
N SER A 33 5.00 -22.73 -11.56
CA SER A 33 3.95 -22.08 -10.78
C SER A 33 3.37 -20.90 -11.57
N PRO A 34 2.04 -20.76 -11.67
CA PRO A 34 1.42 -19.60 -12.28
C PRO A 34 1.54 -18.33 -11.40
N ALA A 35 1.98 -18.50 -10.14
CA ALA A 35 2.17 -17.37 -9.24
C ALA A 35 3.19 -16.39 -9.83
N PHE A 36 2.86 -15.10 -9.80
CA PHE A 36 3.67 -14.02 -10.36
C PHE A 36 3.89 -14.10 -11.89
N ALA A 37 3.04 -14.82 -12.62
CA ALA A 37 3.06 -14.75 -14.08
C ALA A 37 2.82 -13.30 -14.55
N PRO A 38 3.43 -12.86 -15.68
CA PRO A 38 3.31 -11.46 -16.14
C PRO A 38 1.86 -10.98 -16.24
N ALA A 39 0.93 -11.82 -16.71
CA ALA A 39 -0.49 -11.48 -16.80
C ALA A 39 -1.13 -11.25 -15.42
N HIS A 40 -0.72 -12.01 -14.40
CA HIS A 40 -1.21 -11.83 -13.03
C HIS A 40 -0.66 -10.54 -12.41
N LEU A 41 0.61 -10.23 -12.64
CA LEU A 41 1.20 -8.97 -12.19
C LEU A 41 0.53 -7.77 -12.84
N ALA A 42 0.30 -7.81 -14.15
CA ALA A 42 -0.43 -6.75 -14.86
C ALA A 42 -1.86 -6.56 -14.32
N ALA A 43 -2.55 -7.65 -13.99
CA ALA A 43 -3.87 -7.56 -13.36
C ALA A 43 -3.80 -6.97 -11.94
N ALA A 44 -2.76 -7.29 -11.17
CA ALA A 44 -2.53 -6.73 -9.85
C ALA A 44 -2.21 -5.22 -9.90
N THR A 45 -1.37 -4.79 -10.87
CA THR A 45 -1.10 -3.37 -11.12
C THR A 45 -2.40 -2.61 -11.43
N ARG A 46 -3.18 -3.13 -12.39
CA ARG A 46 -4.46 -2.49 -12.73
C ARG A 46 -5.42 -2.42 -11.55
N ALA A 47 -5.48 -3.46 -10.71
CA ALA A 47 -6.32 -3.45 -9.53
C ALA A 47 -5.86 -2.39 -8.50
N ALA A 48 -4.56 -2.19 -8.33
CA ALA A 48 -4.00 -1.14 -7.48
C ALA A 48 -4.32 0.27 -8.02
N GLU A 49 -4.15 0.48 -9.32
CA GLU A 49 -4.50 1.74 -10.01
C GLU A 49 -5.99 2.07 -9.88
N GLU A 50 -6.87 1.13 -10.26
CA GLU A 50 -8.32 1.31 -10.24
C GLU A 50 -8.89 1.40 -8.81
N GLY A 51 -8.19 0.83 -7.81
CA GLY A 51 -8.54 0.90 -6.39
C GLY A 51 -8.12 2.21 -5.71
N THR A 52 -7.23 2.98 -6.31
CA THR A 52 -6.74 4.24 -5.75
C THR A 52 -7.71 5.39 -6.04
N VAL A 53 -8.08 6.12 -4.98
CA VAL A 53 -9.05 7.23 -5.04
C VAL A 53 -8.32 8.56 -4.93
N LEU A 54 -8.51 9.46 -5.90
CA LEU A 54 -8.04 10.84 -5.83
C LEU A 54 -9.06 11.68 -5.05
N LEU A 55 -8.78 11.98 -3.79
CA LEU A 55 -9.67 12.74 -2.89
C LEU A 55 -9.53 14.26 -3.03
N LYS A 56 -8.32 14.73 -3.37
CA LYS A 56 -8.01 16.16 -3.55
C LYS A 56 -6.93 16.32 -4.60
N ASN A 57 -7.06 17.35 -5.44
CA ASN A 57 -5.99 17.79 -6.33
C ASN A 57 -6.20 19.27 -6.67
N THR A 58 -5.28 20.12 -6.25
CA THR A 58 -5.30 21.57 -6.55
C THR A 58 -4.67 21.90 -7.91
N GLY A 59 -4.44 20.86 -8.76
CA GLY A 59 -3.77 20.98 -10.04
C GLY A 59 -2.29 20.56 -9.98
N LEU A 60 -1.84 19.99 -8.85
CA LEU A 60 -0.47 19.48 -8.71
C LEU A 60 -0.24 18.20 -9.53
N LEU A 61 -1.22 17.31 -9.56
CA LEU A 61 -1.15 16.06 -10.31
C LEU A 61 -1.92 16.16 -11.64
N PRO A 62 -1.40 15.57 -12.74
CA PRO A 62 -0.09 14.92 -12.82
C PRO A 62 1.05 15.92 -12.72
N PHE A 63 2.19 15.49 -12.17
CA PHE A 63 3.35 16.35 -12.07
C PHE A 63 3.79 16.91 -13.43
N GLY A 64 4.00 18.22 -13.47
CA GLY A 64 4.54 18.88 -14.65
C GLY A 64 6.02 18.56 -14.88
N LYS A 65 6.53 18.90 -16.08
CA LYS A 65 7.93 18.67 -16.48
C LYS A 65 8.97 19.35 -15.56
N GLY A 66 8.54 20.29 -14.72
CA GLY A 66 9.40 21.00 -13.74
C GLY A 66 9.76 20.15 -12.53
N VAL A 67 8.99 19.16 -12.17
CA VAL A 67 9.24 18.25 -11.04
C VAL A 67 10.24 17.19 -11.48
N LYS A 68 11.50 17.38 -11.11
CA LYS A 68 12.62 16.49 -11.47
C LYS A 68 13.14 15.70 -10.26
N LYS A 69 13.12 16.32 -9.08
CA LYS A 69 13.58 15.74 -7.83
C LYS A 69 12.43 15.69 -6.83
N ILE A 70 12.21 14.52 -6.26
CA ILE A 70 11.12 14.28 -5.32
C ILE A 70 11.67 13.86 -3.96
N ALA A 71 11.04 14.35 -2.89
CA ALA A 71 11.19 13.78 -1.57
C ALA A 71 10.13 12.69 -1.36
N VAL A 72 10.56 11.54 -0.88
CA VAL A 72 9.70 10.43 -0.49
C VAL A 72 9.82 10.26 1.01
N VAL A 73 8.73 10.54 1.72
CA VAL A 73 8.68 10.50 3.18
C VAL A 73 7.51 9.65 3.66
N GLY A 74 7.49 9.33 4.94
CA GLY A 74 6.45 8.53 5.56
C GLY A 74 6.79 7.04 5.68
N PRO A 75 6.28 6.39 6.73
CA PRO A 75 6.61 5.00 7.07
C PRO A 75 6.07 3.98 6.06
N MET A 76 5.06 4.34 5.25
CA MET A 76 4.45 3.45 4.27
C MET A 76 5.12 3.49 2.89
N ALA A 77 6.11 4.38 2.67
CA ALA A 77 6.78 4.52 1.38
C ALA A 77 7.55 3.25 0.95
N ASP A 78 8.11 2.52 1.93
CA ASP A 78 8.87 1.29 1.72
C ASP A 78 8.44 0.20 2.69
N ALA A 79 7.18 -0.19 2.62
CA ALA A 79 6.54 -1.16 3.51
C ALA A 79 6.02 -2.38 2.72
N PRO A 80 6.91 -3.25 2.20
CA PRO A 80 6.57 -4.31 1.25
C PRO A 80 5.63 -5.38 1.81
N HIS A 81 5.52 -5.49 3.14
CA HIS A 81 4.55 -6.35 3.81
C HIS A 81 3.22 -5.62 4.00
N ASP A 82 3.26 -4.40 4.55
CA ASP A 82 2.06 -3.71 5.01
C ASP A 82 1.17 -3.25 3.84
N GLN A 83 1.78 -2.92 2.69
CA GLN A 83 1.03 -2.59 1.47
C GLN A 83 0.11 -3.71 0.97
N CYS A 84 0.32 -4.96 1.41
CA CYS A 84 -0.50 -6.11 1.02
C CYS A 84 -1.67 -6.37 1.97
N GLY A 85 -1.69 -5.71 3.13
CA GLY A 85 -2.76 -5.83 4.11
C GLY A 85 -2.71 -7.09 4.96
N THR A 86 -3.67 -7.21 5.87
CA THR A 86 -3.74 -8.26 6.90
C THR A 86 -3.96 -9.67 6.33
N TRP A 87 -4.70 -9.77 5.23
CA TRP A 87 -5.14 -11.06 4.67
C TRP A 87 -4.15 -11.65 3.65
N ALA A 88 -2.87 -11.38 3.82
CA ALA A 88 -1.79 -11.89 2.98
C ALA A 88 -0.76 -12.70 3.80
N PRO A 89 -1.14 -13.86 4.39
CA PRO A 89 -0.27 -14.61 5.32
C PRO A 89 1.00 -15.14 4.66
N ASP A 90 0.92 -15.51 3.38
CA ASP A 90 2.04 -16.09 2.62
C ASP A 90 2.75 -15.06 1.73
N ILE A 91 2.72 -13.79 2.13
CA ILE A 91 3.34 -12.75 1.32
C ILE A 91 4.85 -12.95 1.19
N ARG A 92 5.33 -12.77 -0.02
CA ARG A 92 6.75 -12.71 -0.35
C ARG A 92 7.18 -11.26 -0.51
N ARG A 93 7.75 -10.68 0.54
CA ARG A 93 8.15 -9.25 0.59
C ARG A 93 9.08 -8.88 -0.56
N GLU A 94 9.97 -9.77 -0.95
CA GLU A 94 10.91 -9.59 -2.06
C GLU A 94 10.25 -9.54 -3.45
N ARG A 95 8.95 -9.85 -3.51
CA ARG A 95 8.12 -9.75 -4.73
C ARG A 95 7.26 -8.52 -4.76
N SER A 96 7.17 -7.79 -3.65
CA SER A 96 6.37 -6.57 -3.58
C SER A 96 7.13 -5.39 -4.17
N VAL A 97 6.49 -4.68 -5.09
CA VAL A 97 6.99 -3.41 -5.62
C VAL A 97 6.47 -2.30 -4.72
N THR A 98 7.37 -1.68 -3.95
CA THR A 98 6.99 -0.57 -3.06
C THR A 98 6.93 0.75 -3.81
N PRO A 99 6.16 1.76 -3.32
CA PRO A 99 6.18 3.11 -3.87
C PRO A 99 7.60 3.67 -4.01
N LEU A 100 8.45 3.50 -3.00
CA LEU A 100 9.84 3.96 -3.06
C LEU A 100 10.62 3.29 -4.20
N ALA A 101 10.47 1.96 -4.36
CA ALA A 101 11.16 1.22 -5.42
C ALA A 101 10.72 1.67 -6.81
N ALA A 102 9.41 1.84 -7.03
CA ALA A 102 8.87 2.30 -8.30
C ALA A 102 9.29 3.74 -8.62
N LEU A 103 9.23 4.64 -7.64
CA LEU A 103 9.66 6.04 -7.82
C LEU A 103 11.15 6.15 -8.13
N ARG A 104 12.01 5.32 -7.52
CA ARG A 104 13.43 5.24 -7.86
C ARG A 104 13.66 4.76 -9.29
N LYS A 105 12.89 3.78 -9.73
CA LYS A 105 12.93 3.29 -11.10
C LYS A 105 12.51 4.39 -12.11
N LEU A 106 11.49 5.18 -11.75
CA LEU A 106 10.94 6.23 -12.62
C LEU A 106 11.82 7.48 -12.69
N TYR A 107 12.25 8.01 -11.54
CA TYR A 107 12.99 9.26 -11.43
C TYR A 107 14.52 9.08 -11.44
N GLY A 108 14.99 7.86 -11.15
CA GLY A 108 16.39 7.55 -10.88
C GLY A 108 16.79 7.85 -9.43
N ASP A 109 17.65 7.00 -8.84
CA ASP A 109 18.02 7.05 -7.42
C ASP A 109 18.48 8.43 -6.92
N ARG A 110 19.22 9.16 -7.76
CA ARG A 110 19.78 10.50 -7.39
C ARG A 110 18.70 11.56 -7.27
N ASN A 111 17.54 11.34 -7.86
CA ASN A 111 16.42 12.28 -7.87
C ASN A 111 15.33 11.94 -6.86
N VAL A 112 15.50 10.85 -6.10
CA VAL A 112 14.59 10.42 -5.04
C VAL A 112 15.28 10.59 -3.68
N LEU A 113 14.88 11.62 -2.96
CA LEU A 113 15.38 11.89 -1.62
C LEU A 113 14.50 11.17 -0.61
N TYR A 114 14.97 10.04 -0.09
CA TYR A 114 14.20 9.22 0.84
C TYR A 114 14.57 9.49 2.29
N ALA A 115 13.58 9.85 3.10
CA ALA A 115 13.68 9.96 4.54
C ALA A 115 12.32 9.63 5.17
N PRO A 116 12.11 8.44 5.75
CA PRO A 116 10.79 8.01 6.21
C PRO A 116 10.21 8.91 7.33
N GLY A 117 11.06 9.56 8.10
CA GLY A 117 10.65 10.43 9.21
C GLY A 117 10.19 9.65 10.45
N LEU A 118 9.50 8.53 10.26
CA LEU A 118 9.04 7.61 11.30
C LEU A 118 9.47 6.20 10.95
N ARG A 119 9.71 5.36 11.96
CA ARG A 119 10.14 3.95 11.77
C ARG A 119 8.99 3.03 11.36
N TYR A 120 7.77 3.33 11.81
CA TYR A 120 6.52 2.62 11.54
C TYR A 120 5.33 3.54 11.84
N THR A 121 4.12 3.17 11.45
CA THR A 121 2.95 4.07 11.50
C THR A 121 2.54 4.51 12.89
N ARG A 122 2.80 3.70 13.93
CA ARG A 122 2.48 3.99 15.33
C ARG A 122 3.66 4.59 16.12
N ASP A 123 4.78 4.88 15.44
CA ASP A 123 5.94 5.49 16.08
C ASP A 123 5.57 6.90 16.59
N ARG A 124 5.84 7.15 17.85
CA ARG A 124 5.62 8.44 18.51
C ARG A 124 6.90 9.27 18.62
N SER A 125 8.03 8.74 18.16
CA SER A 125 9.29 9.47 18.13
C SER A 125 9.27 10.46 16.96
N CYS A 126 9.60 11.69 17.25
CA CYS A 126 9.76 12.74 16.20
C CYS A 126 11.22 12.87 15.73
N GLU A 127 12.14 12.01 16.17
CA GLU A 127 13.58 12.14 15.88
C GLU A 127 13.92 12.13 14.39
N GLY A 128 13.19 11.35 13.59
CA GLY A 128 13.41 11.28 12.14
C GLY A 128 12.79 12.41 11.33
N ILE A 129 11.89 13.21 11.91
CA ILE A 129 11.13 14.24 11.19
C ILE A 129 12.07 15.31 10.59
N ALA A 130 13.12 15.70 11.31
CA ALA A 130 14.08 16.69 10.81
C ALA A 130 14.75 16.25 9.49
N ALA A 131 15.04 14.95 9.33
CA ALA A 131 15.60 14.41 8.10
C ALA A 131 14.57 14.45 6.96
N ALA A 132 13.30 14.17 7.24
CA ALA A 132 12.21 14.25 6.26
C ALA A 132 11.99 15.71 5.80
N VAL A 133 12.00 16.67 6.71
CA VAL A 133 11.92 18.11 6.38
C VAL A 133 13.09 18.56 5.53
N LYS A 134 14.31 18.10 5.85
CA LYS A 134 15.49 18.39 5.02
C LYS A 134 15.32 17.85 3.61
N ALA A 135 14.90 16.58 3.46
CA ALA A 135 14.65 15.98 2.16
C ALA A 135 13.57 16.74 1.37
N ALA A 136 12.49 17.18 2.04
CA ALA A 136 11.45 18.01 1.46
C ALA A 136 12.01 19.34 0.93
N GLY A 137 12.82 20.04 1.73
CA GLY A 137 13.44 21.32 1.34
C GLY A 137 14.33 21.22 0.10
N ASP A 138 15.03 20.11 -0.07
CA ASP A 138 15.97 19.85 -1.17
C ASP A 138 15.28 19.30 -2.45
N ALA A 139 13.94 19.11 -2.45
CA ALA A 139 13.16 18.56 -3.56
C ALA A 139 12.26 19.61 -4.24
N ASP A 140 11.70 19.25 -5.39
CA ASP A 140 10.72 20.05 -6.12
C ASP A 140 9.28 19.78 -5.62
N ALA A 141 9.01 18.55 -5.18
CA ALA A 141 7.74 18.12 -4.59
C ALA A 141 7.95 16.97 -3.59
N VAL A 142 6.98 16.77 -2.72
CA VAL A 142 7.01 15.75 -1.67
C VAL A 142 5.87 14.75 -1.89
N LEU A 143 6.19 13.46 -1.80
CA LEU A 143 5.20 12.39 -1.66
C LEU A 143 5.31 11.83 -0.23
N CYS A 144 4.25 12.00 0.54
CA CYS A 144 4.17 11.60 1.94
C CYS A 144 3.25 10.37 2.08
N PHE A 145 3.85 9.21 2.35
CA PHE A 145 3.17 7.92 2.48
C PHE A 145 2.88 7.60 3.93
N VAL A 146 1.62 7.64 4.31
CA VAL A 146 1.13 7.42 5.67
C VAL A 146 0.01 6.38 5.70
N GLY A 147 -0.49 6.05 6.88
CA GLY A 147 -1.64 5.17 7.02
C GLY A 147 -1.50 4.16 8.15
N GLU A 148 -1.86 2.91 7.85
CA GLU A 148 -1.87 1.80 8.81
C GLU A 148 -1.00 0.63 8.34
N GLU A 149 -0.26 0.05 9.31
CA GLU A 149 0.37 -1.26 9.10
C GLU A 149 -0.69 -2.35 8.90
N ALA A 150 -0.35 -3.41 8.18
CA ALA A 150 -1.24 -4.55 7.92
C ALA A 150 -1.90 -5.10 9.20
N VAL A 151 -1.15 -5.17 10.30
CA VAL A 151 -1.63 -5.68 11.59
C VAL A 151 -2.72 -4.83 12.24
N MET A 152 -2.95 -3.60 11.77
CA MET A 152 -3.91 -2.67 12.40
C MET A 152 -5.33 -2.84 11.87
N SER A 153 -5.53 -3.59 10.79
CA SER A 153 -6.85 -3.84 10.18
C SER A 153 -7.15 -5.33 10.07
N GLY A 154 -8.39 -5.66 9.73
CA GLY A 154 -8.86 -7.03 9.56
C GLY A 154 -9.69 -7.54 10.74
N GLU A 155 -9.86 -8.86 10.82
CA GLU A 155 -10.69 -9.51 11.83
C GLU A 155 -10.15 -9.25 13.24
N ALA A 156 -11.06 -8.95 14.17
CA ALA A 156 -10.77 -8.61 15.56
C ALA A 156 -9.90 -7.35 15.77
N HIS A 157 -9.71 -6.52 14.74
CA HIS A 157 -8.96 -5.26 14.83
C HIS A 157 -9.90 -4.05 14.68
N SER A 158 -10.96 -4.02 15.47
CA SER A 158 -11.85 -2.84 15.55
C SER A 158 -11.11 -1.66 16.16
N MET A 159 -11.45 -0.45 15.71
CA MET A 159 -10.81 0.77 16.13
C MET A 159 -11.86 1.86 16.37
N ALA A 160 -11.88 2.42 17.58
CA ALA A 160 -12.85 3.45 17.96
C ALA A 160 -12.42 4.86 17.51
N ASP A 161 -11.11 5.09 17.40
CA ASP A 161 -10.52 6.33 16.91
C ASP A 161 -9.86 6.07 15.55
N LEU A 162 -10.35 6.72 14.51
CA LEU A 162 -9.96 6.52 13.11
C LEU A 162 -8.90 7.52 12.62
N ASP A 163 -8.32 8.33 13.50
CA ASP A 163 -7.26 9.26 13.14
C ASP A 163 -5.94 8.51 12.85
N LEU A 164 -5.04 9.14 12.13
CA LEU A 164 -3.67 8.63 11.94
C LEU A 164 -2.98 8.41 13.29
N LYS A 165 -2.29 7.29 13.44
CA LYS A 165 -1.63 6.92 14.69
C LYS A 165 -0.17 7.36 14.73
N GLY A 166 0.40 7.35 15.94
CA GLY A 166 1.78 7.79 16.15
C GLY A 166 1.97 9.28 15.88
N ALA A 167 3.12 9.66 15.38
CA ALA A 167 3.50 11.03 15.02
C ALA A 167 3.33 11.30 13.50
N GLN A 168 2.37 10.64 12.84
CA GLN A 168 2.18 10.82 11.40
C GLN A 168 1.64 12.21 11.05
N THR A 169 0.74 12.75 11.88
CA THR A 169 0.22 14.11 11.69
C THR A 169 1.32 15.15 11.87
N GLU A 170 2.17 14.99 12.89
CA GLU A 170 3.32 15.86 13.13
C GLU A 170 4.34 15.82 11.97
N LEU A 171 4.56 14.63 11.38
CA LEU A 171 5.38 14.50 10.18
C LEU A 171 4.79 15.30 9.01
N ILE A 172 3.49 15.15 8.75
CA ILE A 172 2.80 15.85 7.66
C ILE A 172 2.86 17.38 7.87
N GLU A 173 2.59 17.85 9.09
CA GLU A 173 2.70 19.27 9.43
C GLU A 173 4.09 19.83 9.18
N ALA A 174 5.13 19.14 9.66
CA ALA A 174 6.50 19.57 9.51
C ALA A 174 6.95 19.61 8.04
N VAL A 175 6.52 18.62 7.25
CA VAL A 175 6.82 18.55 5.81
C VAL A 175 6.05 19.63 5.04
N ALA A 176 4.77 19.85 5.33
CA ALA A 176 3.98 20.91 4.70
C ALA A 176 4.55 22.30 5.00
N ALA A 177 5.08 22.52 6.21
CA ALA A 177 5.75 23.75 6.59
C ALA A 177 7.05 24.05 5.80
N SER A 178 7.58 23.07 5.04
CA SER A 178 8.71 23.31 4.12
C SER A 178 8.35 24.23 2.94
N GLY A 179 7.05 24.46 2.69
CA GLY A 179 6.55 25.27 1.57
C GLY A 179 6.64 24.58 0.21
N LYS A 180 6.98 23.30 0.17
CA LYS A 180 6.99 22.50 -1.07
C LYS A 180 5.63 21.89 -1.33
N PRO A 181 5.22 21.68 -2.60
CA PRO A 181 4.00 20.98 -2.93
C PRO A 181 3.99 19.56 -2.34
N VAL A 182 2.90 19.18 -1.66
CA VAL A 182 2.77 17.90 -0.98
C VAL A 182 1.66 17.05 -1.60
N VAL A 183 2.01 15.84 -1.98
CA VAL A 183 1.06 14.76 -2.26
C VAL A 183 1.00 13.84 -1.05
N LEU A 184 -0.15 13.77 -0.40
CA LEU A 184 -0.41 12.82 0.68
C LEU A 184 -0.96 11.52 0.08
N VAL A 185 -0.31 10.41 0.37
CA VAL A 185 -0.77 9.07 -0.03
C VAL A 185 -1.11 8.28 1.23
N VAL A 186 -2.38 7.93 1.37
CA VAL A 186 -2.89 7.18 2.52
C VAL A 186 -3.06 5.71 2.15
N MET A 187 -2.34 4.85 2.85
CA MET A 187 -2.37 3.39 2.68
C MET A 187 -2.92 2.78 3.97
N ALA A 188 -4.15 2.24 3.93
CA ALA A 188 -4.81 1.71 5.11
C ALA A 188 -5.89 0.69 4.74
N GLY A 189 -6.21 -0.21 5.66
CA GLY A 189 -7.25 -1.23 5.46
C GLY A 189 -8.68 -0.73 5.73
N ARG A 190 -8.85 0.54 6.08
CA ARG A 190 -10.13 1.17 6.39
C ARG A 190 -10.11 2.65 6.03
N PRO A 191 -11.25 3.32 5.86
CA PRO A 191 -11.30 4.79 5.78
C PRO A 191 -10.84 5.41 7.10
N LEU A 192 -9.86 6.33 7.03
CA LEU A 192 -9.35 7.08 8.17
C LEU A 192 -9.88 8.51 8.16
N THR A 193 -9.95 9.13 9.34
CA THR A 193 -10.24 10.54 9.50
C THR A 193 -8.99 11.36 9.21
N ILE A 194 -8.94 11.99 8.03
CA ILE A 194 -7.75 12.73 7.55
C ILE A 194 -8.09 14.18 7.16
N GLY A 195 -9.14 14.75 7.76
CA GLY A 195 -9.60 16.10 7.39
C GLY A 195 -8.54 17.16 7.56
N ARG A 196 -7.80 17.12 8.66
CA ARG A 196 -6.69 18.05 8.98
C ARG A 196 -5.52 17.87 8.01
N GLU A 197 -5.10 16.63 7.79
CA GLU A 197 -3.97 16.28 6.93
C GLU A 197 -4.28 16.60 5.46
N ARG A 198 -5.52 16.34 5.02
CA ARG A 198 -6.00 16.73 3.68
C ARG A 198 -5.83 18.22 3.42
N ASP A 199 -6.12 19.07 4.42
CA ASP A 199 -6.06 20.52 4.25
C ASP A 199 -4.63 21.04 4.10
N MET A 200 -3.65 20.30 4.61
CA MET A 200 -2.21 20.60 4.51
C MET A 200 -1.55 20.09 3.21
N ALA A 201 -2.22 19.26 2.43
CA ALA A 201 -1.67 18.70 1.20
C ALA A 201 -2.29 19.35 -0.05
N ASP A 202 -1.54 19.43 -1.16
CA ASP A 202 -2.02 19.91 -2.46
C ASP A 202 -2.79 18.83 -3.22
N ALA A 203 -2.40 17.58 -3.05
CA ALA A 203 -3.14 16.44 -3.56
C ALA A 203 -3.21 15.33 -2.51
N VAL A 204 -4.29 14.54 -2.55
CA VAL A 204 -4.51 13.41 -1.64
C VAL A 204 -4.98 12.21 -2.43
N LEU A 205 -4.21 11.14 -2.36
CA LEU A 205 -4.53 9.81 -2.87
C LEU A 205 -4.86 8.88 -1.70
N TYR A 206 -5.93 8.13 -1.83
CA TYR A 206 -6.27 7.04 -0.89
C TYR A 206 -6.14 5.72 -1.62
N SER A 207 -5.05 4.99 -1.39
CA SER A 207 -4.71 3.80 -2.17
C SER A 207 -5.08 2.50 -1.47
N PHE A 208 -5.61 2.57 -0.23
CA PHE A 208 -5.88 1.39 0.57
C PHE A 208 -4.64 0.48 0.68
N HIS A 209 -4.84 -0.85 0.57
CA HIS A 209 -3.76 -1.82 0.43
C HIS A 209 -3.66 -2.22 -1.04
N GLY A 210 -2.70 -1.65 -1.75
CA GLY A 210 -2.53 -1.85 -3.19
C GLY A 210 -1.95 -3.22 -3.58
N GLY A 211 -1.62 -4.07 -2.61
CA GLY A 211 -1.10 -5.41 -2.85
C GLY A 211 0.36 -5.44 -3.33
N THR A 212 0.74 -6.54 -3.97
CA THR A 212 2.12 -6.78 -4.45
C THR A 212 2.63 -5.69 -5.38
N MET A 213 1.73 -5.06 -6.16
CA MET A 213 2.08 -4.07 -7.19
C MET A 213 1.70 -2.63 -6.80
N ALA A 214 1.56 -2.35 -5.50
CA ALA A 214 1.11 -1.04 -4.99
C ALA A 214 1.99 0.15 -5.40
N GLY A 215 3.24 -0.09 -5.80
CA GLY A 215 4.16 0.96 -6.22
C GLY A 215 4.12 1.30 -7.71
N GLU A 216 3.60 0.43 -8.56
CA GLU A 216 3.51 0.66 -10.02
C GLU A 216 2.31 1.56 -10.38
#